data_fb430e2ce10433f2e29be7b163bc1ce5
#
_entry.id   fb430e2ce10433f2e29be7b163bc1ce5
#
_cell.length_a   1.000
_cell.length_b   1.000
_cell.length_c   1.000
_cell.angle_alpha   90.00
_cell.angle_beta   90.00
_cell.angle_gamma   90.00
#
_symmetry.space_group_name_H-M   'P 1'
#
loop_
_entity.id
_entity.type
_entity.pdbx_description
1 polymer ?
#
loop_
_entity_poly.entity_id
_entity_poly.type
_entity_poly.pdbx_seq_one_letter_code
_entity_poly.pdbx_strand_id
1 'polypeptide(L)'
;DENDIAHRGIALHKMIRLVTAAAINGGYLNFMGNEFGHPEWIDFPREGNGWSHKYARRQWNLVDNKELCYHYLGDFDKAMLKVIKSQKNFQKTPVQEIWHNDGDQVLAFMRGDLVFVFNFSPTRSFTDYGFLVPTGSYDVVLNTDSKDFGGNGFADDSMTHFTNYDPLYVKDHKEWLKLYIPARSAVVLRKN
;
A
#
# COMPACT_ATOMS: atom_id res chain seq x y z
N ASP A 1 -10.01 -12.29 -18.72
CA ASP A 1 -9.27 -11.41 -19.61
C ASP A 1 -7.85 -11.24 -19.06
N GLU A 2 -6.82 -11.28 -19.95
CA GLU A 2 -5.41 -11.14 -19.55
C GLU A 2 -5.16 -9.78 -18.88
N ASN A 3 -5.85 -8.74 -19.32
CA ASN A 3 -5.81 -7.42 -18.70
C ASN A 3 -6.28 -7.44 -17.24
N ASP A 4 -7.31 -8.22 -16.92
CA ASP A 4 -7.82 -8.32 -15.55
C ASP A 4 -6.81 -9.03 -14.62
N ILE A 5 -6.05 -9.99 -15.14
CA ILE A 5 -5.00 -10.68 -14.40
C ILE A 5 -3.86 -9.71 -14.09
N ALA A 6 -3.42 -8.93 -15.08
CA ALA A 6 -2.36 -7.94 -14.91
C ALA A 6 -2.78 -6.86 -13.90
N HIS A 7 -3.99 -6.31 -14.01
CA HIS A 7 -4.51 -5.32 -13.05
C HIS A 7 -4.58 -5.84 -11.62
N ARG A 8 -5.05 -7.08 -11.44
CA ARG A 8 -5.05 -7.73 -10.12
C ARG A 8 -3.63 -7.92 -9.57
N GLY A 9 -2.71 -8.34 -10.43
CA GLY A 9 -1.29 -8.50 -10.08
C GLY A 9 -0.68 -7.18 -9.61
N ILE A 10 -0.90 -6.10 -10.33
CA ILE A 10 -0.42 -4.74 -10.00
C ILE A 10 -1.00 -4.28 -8.65
N ALA A 11 -2.32 -4.45 -8.44
CA ALA A 11 -2.96 -4.06 -7.18
C ALA A 11 -2.36 -4.81 -5.98
N LEU A 12 -2.26 -6.14 -6.07
CA LEU A 12 -1.70 -6.98 -4.99
C LEU A 12 -0.22 -6.71 -4.76
N HIS A 13 0.58 -6.50 -5.80
CA HIS A 13 2.00 -6.19 -5.68
C HIS A 13 2.21 -4.92 -4.84
N LYS A 14 1.46 -3.83 -5.13
CA LYS A 14 1.53 -2.60 -4.34
C LYS A 14 1.17 -2.83 -2.87
N MET A 15 0.09 -3.58 -2.60
CA MET A 15 -0.35 -3.88 -1.24
C MET A 15 0.66 -4.72 -0.47
N ILE A 16 1.23 -5.76 -1.09
CA ILE A 16 2.25 -6.63 -0.48
C ILE A 16 3.49 -5.81 -0.13
N ARG A 17 3.95 -4.96 -1.03
CA ARG A 17 5.11 -4.10 -0.77
C ARG A 17 4.84 -3.14 0.37
N LEU A 18 3.67 -2.49 0.38
CA LEU A 18 3.29 -1.54 1.42
C LEU A 18 3.18 -2.21 2.79
N VAL A 19 2.48 -3.34 2.91
CA VAL A 19 2.34 -4.03 4.19
C VAL A 19 3.69 -4.55 4.69
N THR A 20 4.53 -5.08 3.81
CA THR A 20 5.88 -5.55 4.16
C THR A 20 6.74 -4.40 4.67
N ALA A 21 6.75 -3.25 3.99
CA ALA A 21 7.55 -2.10 4.39
C ALA A 21 7.05 -1.45 5.70
N ALA A 22 5.73 -1.45 5.93
CA ALA A 22 5.12 -0.69 7.01
C ALA A 22 4.89 -1.49 8.30
N ALA A 23 4.62 -2.80 8.22
CA ALA A 23 4.21 -3.61 9.37
C ALA A 23 5.37 -4.26 10.12
N ILE A 24 6.57 -4.29 9.58
CA ILE A 24 7.71 -4.95 10.22
C ILE A 24 8.54 -3.99 11.08
N ASN A 25 9.07 -4.53 12.18
CA ASN A 25 10.07 -3.85 12.98
C ASN A 25 11.46 -4.15 12.41
N GLY A 26 12.04 -3.19 11.68
CA GLY A 26 13.36 -3.38 11.06
C GLY A 26 13.46 -2.74 9.69
N GLY A 27 14.50 -3.11 8.96
CA GLY A 27 14.75 -2.62 7.62
C GLY A 27 13.89 -3.32 6.56
N TYR A 28 13.49 -2.57 5.55
CA TYR A 28 12.86 -3.10 4.35
C TYR A 28 13.93 -3.37 3.30
N LEU A 29 14.10 -4.65 2.95
CA LEU A 29 15.06 -5.05 1.93
C LEU A 29 14.34 -5.21 0.59
N ASN A 30 14.76 -4.43 -0.40
CA ASN A 30 14.32 -4.58 -1.77
C ASN A 30 15.43 -5.22 -2.61
N PHE A 31 15.09 -6.29 -3.33
CA PHE A 31 15.97 -6.82 -4.37
C PHE A 31 15.71 -6.09 -5.69
N MET A 32 16.77 -5.67 -6.38
CA MET A 32 16.68 -4.86 -7.61
C MET A 32 15.73 -5.47 -8.65
N GLY A 33 14.81 -4.66 -9.12
CA GLY A 33 13.76 -5.05 -10.04
C GLY A 33 12.43 -5.42 -9.38
N ASN A 34 12.42 -5.78 -8.08
CA ASN A 34 11.16 -6.08 -7.38
C ASN A 34 10.28 -4.83 -7.27
N GLU A 35 10.88 -3.64 -7.17
CA GLU A 35 10.18 -2.36 -7.07
C GLU A 35 9.27 -2.07 -8.27
N PHE A 36 9.56 -2.64 -9.42
CA PHE A 36 8.71 -2.49 -10.61
C PHE A 36 8.15 -3.82 -11.15
N GLY A 37 8.31 -4.92 -10.38
CA GLY A 37 7.77 -6.23 -10.77
C GLY A 37 8.47 -6.84 -11.98
N HIS A 38 9.81 -6.78 -12.02
CA HIS A 38 10.60 -7.38 -13.12
C HIS A 38 10.15 -8.81 -13.40
N PRO A 39 9.82 -9.17 -14.65
CA PRO A 39 9.13 -10.42 -14.96
C PRO A 39 10.02 -11.65 -14.95
N GLU A 40 11.34 -11.48 -15.07
CA GLU A 40 12.27 -12.59 -15.11
C GLU A 40 12.83 -12.93 -13.74
N TRP A 41 13.01 -14.23 -13.50
CA TRP A 41 13.73 -14.72 -12.33
C TRP A 41 15.20 -14.27 -12.36
N ILE A 42 15.91 -14.50 -11.27
CA ILE A 42 17.32 -14.17 -11.16
C ILE A 42 18.14 -15.45 -11.13
N ASP A 43 19.19 -15.48 -11.96
CA ASP A 43 20.22 -16.50 -11.91
C ASP A 43 21.58 -15.83 -12.11
N PHE A 44 22.36 -15.79 -11.02
CA PHE A 44 23.71 -15.24 -11.06
C PHE A 44 24.67 -16.19 -11.81
N PRO A 45 25.76 -15.64 -12.42
CA PRO A 45 26.75 -16.45 -13.07
C PRO A 45 27.29 -17.55 -12.13
N ARG A 46 27.20 -18.79 -12.57
CA ARG A 46 27.69 -19.98 -11.87
C ARG A 46 28.05 -21.07 -12.86
N GLU A 47 28.77 -22.09 -12.44
CA GLU A 47 29.20 -23.18 -13.32
C GLU A 47 28.00 -23.84 -14.05
N GLY A 48 26.91 -24.11 -13.33
CA GLY A 48 25.73 -24.78 -13.87
C GLY A 48 24.98 -24.01 -14.95
N ASN A 49 25.25 -22.71 -15.16
CA ASN A 49 24.67 -21.91 -16.24
C ASN A 49 25.73 -21.34 -17.20
N GLY A 50 26.94 -21.91 -17.20
CA GLY A 50 28.04 -21.49 -18.06
C GLY A 50 28.51 -20.07 -17.78
N TRP A 51 28.41 -19.61 -16.53
CA TRP A 51 28.78 -18.25 -16.10
C TRP A 51 27.98 -17.15 -16.81
N SER A 52 26.75 -17.44 -17.20
CA SER A 52 25.89 -16.54 -17.94
C SER A 52 25.38 -15.38 -17.07
N HIS A 53 25.44 -14.16 -17.61
CA HIS A 53 24.86 -12.94 -17.02
C HIS A 53 23.44 -12.64 -17.48
N LYS A 54 22.84 -13.50 -18.33
CA LYS A 54 21.55 -13.24 -18.96
C LYS A 54 20.48 -12.86 -17.94
N TYR A 55 20.29 -13.67 -16.92
CA TYR A 55 19.26 -13.47 -15.89
C TYR A 55 19.74 -12.72 -14.64
N ALA A 56 21.02 -12.32 -14.61
CA ALA A 56 21.52 -11.42 -13.56
C ALA A 56 21.25 -9.95 -13.87
N ARG A 57 20.99 -9.64 -15.12
CA ARG A 57 20.71 -8.26 -15.56
C ARG A 57 19.23 -7.93 -15.38
N ARG A 58 18.95 -6.68 -14.97
CA ARG A 58 17.60 -6.17 -14.90
C ARG A 58 17.29 -5.34 -16.13
N GLN A 59 16.07 -5.49 -16.65
CA GLN A 59 15.57 -4.79 -17.82
C GLN A 59 14.94 -3.45 -17.38
N TRP A 60 15.78 -2.46 -17.07
CA TRP A 60 15.34 -1.14 -16.62
C TRP A 60 14.49 -0.40 -17.66
N ASN A 61 14.68 -0.70 -18.93
CA ASN A 61 13.84 -0.17 -20.01
C ASN A 61 12.35 -0.50 -19.84
N LEU A 62 11.99 -1.56 -19.08
CA LEU A 62 10.59 -1.89 -18.81
C LEU A 62 9.92 -0.85 -17.92
N VAL A 63 10.60 -0.37 -16.88
CA VAL A 63 10.05 0.64 -15.98
C VAL A 63 10.12 2.03 -16.60
N ASP A 64 11.06 2.29 -17.50
CA ASP A 64 11.21 3.57 -18.17
C ASP A 64 10.17 3.76 -19.29
N ASN A 65 9.66 2.67 -19.87
CA ASN A 65 8.65 2.72 -20.92
C ASN A 65 7.25 2.96 -20.34
N LYS A 66 6.70 4.15 -20.61
CA LYS A 66 5.38 4.57 -20.13
C LYS A 66 4.19 3.88 -20.82
N GLU A 67 4.42 3.15 -21.89
CA GLU A 67 3.39 2.33 -22.54
C GLU A 67 3.17 0.99 -21.81
N LEU A 68 4.10 0.61 -20.93
CA LEU A 68 4.04 -0.62 -20.15
C LEU A 68 3.60 -0.34 -18.72
N CYS A 69 2.94 -1.32 -18.08
CA CYS A 69 2.42 -1.17 -16.73
C CYS A 69 3.48 -1.14 -15.61
N TYR A 70 4.73 -1.49 -15.91
CA TYR A 70 5.81 -1.56 -14.90
C TYR A 70 6.11 -0.23 -14.24
N HIS A 71 5.94 0.89 -14.95
CA HIS A 71 6.17 2.22 -14.38
C HIS A 71 5.22 2.53 -13.21
N TYR A 72 3.97 2.02 -13.23
CA TYR A 72 3.02 2.22 -12.14
C TYR A 72 3.55 1.66 -10.81
N LEU A 73 4.17 0.48 -10.86
CA LEU A 73 4.77 -0.14 -9.69
C LEU A 73 6.00 0.64 -9.21
N GLY A 74 6.87 1.06 -10.13
CA GLY A 74 8.04 1.86 -9.81
C GLY A 74 7.68 3.23 -9.23
N ASP A 75 6.66 3.88 -9.77
CA ASP A 75 6.18 5.18 -9.29
C ASP A 75 5.52 5.03 -7.90
N PHE A 76 4.74 3.95 -7.70
CA PHE A 76 4.20 3.62 -6.38
C PHE A 76 5.30 3.37 -5.34
N ASP A 77 6.32 2.60 -5.67
CA ASP A 77 7.43 2.31 -4.75
C ASP A 77 8.14 3.59 -4.30
N LYS A 78 8.41 4.51 -5.22
CA LYS A 78 8.97 5.83 -4.90
C LYS A 78 8.07 6.63 -3.97
N ALA A 79 6.76 6.66 -4.23
CA ALA A 79 5.78 7.36 -3.40
C ALA A 79 5.69 6.74 -2.01
N MET A 80 5.63 5.41 -1.91
CA MET A 80 5.65 4.65 -0.65
C MET A 80 6.87 4.98 0.20
N LEU A 81 8.06 4.91 -0.38
CA LEU A 81 9.30 5.22 0.32
C LEU A 81 9.37 6.69 0.77
N LYS A 82 8.83 7.62 -0.02
CA LYS A 82 8.72 9.04 0.36
C LYS A 82 7.84 9.20 1.60
N VAL A 83 6.69 8.54 1.65
CA VAL A 83 5.77 8.58 2.81
C VAL A 83 6.45 7.99 4.05
N ILE A 84 7.06 6.82 3.94
CA ILE A 84 7.77 6.17 5.05
C ILE A 84 8.91 7.05 5.58
N LYS A 85 9.72 7.61 4.70
CA LYS A 85 10.84 8.50 5.08
C LYS A 85 10.39 9.83 5.70
N SER A 86 9.19 10.27 5.40
CA SER A 86 8.63 11.50 5.98
C SER A 86 8.26 11.37 7.46
N GLN A 87 8.05 10.14 7.94
CA GLN A 87 7.84 9.85 9.36
C GLN A 87 9.20 9.71 10.06
N LYS A 88 9.51 10.66 10.94
CA LYS A 88 10.77 10.63 11.71
C LYS A 88 10.88 9.35 12.53
N ASN A 89 12.04 8.72 12.47
CA ASN A 89 12.32 7.47 13.18
C ASN A 89 11.33 6.33 12.90
N PHE A 90 10.79 6.25 11.69
CA PHE A 90 9.79 5.25 11.31
C PHE A 90 10.15 3.84 11.77
N GLN A 91 11.37 3.38 11.52
CA GLN A 91 11.83 2.03 11.88
C GLN A 91 11.87 1.76 13.41
N LYS A 92 12.00 2.81 14.22
CA LYS A 92 12.01 2.73 15.68
C LYS A 92 10.64 2.97 16.30
N THR A 93 9.70 3.46 15.50
CA THR A 93 8.32 3.71 15.93
C THR A 93 7.56 2.39 15.92
N PRO A 94 6.94 1.98 17.03
CA PRO A 94 6.21 0.72 17.09
C PRO A 94 4.99 0.72 16.19
N VAL A 95 4.65 -0.45 15.68
CA VAL A 95 3.38 -0.70 15.00
C VAL A 95 2.31 -0.88 16.07
N GLN A 96 1.22 -0.14 15.97
CA GLN A 96 0.05 -0.23 16.84
C GLN A 96 -1.14 -0.72 16.02
N GLU A 97 -1.58 -1.94 16.25
CA GLU A 97 -2.79 -2.44 15.61
C GLU A 97 -3.99 -1.58 16.04
N ILE A 98 -4.79 -1.17 15.05
CA ILE A 98 -6.06 -0.47 15.24
C ILE A 98 -7.21 -1.47 15.12
N TRP A 99 -7.17 -2.30 14.08
CA TRP A 99 -8.25 -3.20 13.74
C TRP A 99 -7.79 -4.30 12.80
N HIS A 100 -8.29 -5.50 13.01
CA HIS A 100 -8.30 -6.55 12.01
C HIS A 100 -9.64 -7.28 12.00
N ASN A 101 -10.05 -7.72 10.83
CA ASN A 101 -11.24 -8.54 10.65
C ASN A 101 -10.99 -9.52 9.51
N ASP A 102 -10.87 -10.80 9.86
CA ASP A 102 -10.59 -11.86 8.90
C ASP A 102 -11.76 -12.09 7.94
N GLY A 103 -12.99 -11.95 8.44
CA GLY A 103 -14.21 -12.09 7.63
C GLY A 103 -14.34 -11.00 6.55
N ASP A 104 -13.92 -9.77 6.88
CA ASP A 104 -13.88 -8.65 5.93
C ASP A 104 -12.56 -8.59 5.17
N GLN A 105 -11.53 -9.29 5.64
CA GLN A 105 -10.16 -9.21 5.13
C GLN A 105 -9.58 -7.80 5.21
N VAL A 106 -9.87 -7.10 6.31
CA VAL A 106 -9.44 -5.73 6.58
C VAL A 106 -8.42 -5.71 7.70
N LEU A 107 -7.33 -4.96 7.49
CA LEU A 107 -6.28 -4.70 8.46
C LEU A 107 -6.03 -3.20 8.56
N ALA A 108 -5.92 -2.67 9.77
CA ALA A 108 -5.50 -1.30 9.99
C ALA A 108 -4.53 -1.20 11.18
N PHE A 109 -3.50 -0.37 11.04
CA PHE A 109 -2.54 -0.09 12.11
C PHE A 109 -2.00 1.34 12.00
N MET A 110 -1.53 1.87 13.11
CA MET A 110 -0.80 3.13 13.17
C MET A 110 0.69 2.90 13.34
N ARG A 111 1.46 3.83 12.80
CA ARG A 111 2.89 3.94 13.04
C ARG A 111 3.29 5.42 13.04
N GLY A 112 3.46 5.99 14.23
CA GLY A 112 3.58 7.44 14.39
C GLY A 112 2.29 8.15 14.00
N ASP A 113 2.39 9.17 13.13
CA ASP A 113 1.25 9.93 12.62
C ASP A 113 0.58 9.29 11.41
N LEU A 114 1.08 8.14 10.96
CA LEU A 114 0.55 7.43 9.79
C LEU A 114 -0.42 6.33 10.20
N VAL A 115 -1.57 6.31 9.52
CA VAL A 115 -2.58 5.26 9.60
C VAL A 115 -2.56 4.49 8.30
N PHE A 116 -2.32 3.19 8.38
CA PHE A 116 -2.31 2.27 7.25
C PHE A 116 -3.59 1.44 7.29
N VAL A 117 -4.35 1.44 6.19
CA VAL A 117 -5.60 0.68 6.06
C VAL A 117 -5.53 -0.17 4.81
N PHE A 118 -5.77 -1.47 4.97
CA PHE A 118 -5.77 -2.46 3.89
C PHE A 118 -7.12 -3.14 3.79
N ASN A 119 -7.66 -3.21 2.58
CA ASN A 119 -8.76 -4.10 2.24
C ASN A 119 -8.23 -5.17 1.28
N PHE A 120 -7.97 -6.36 1.80
CA PHE A 120 -7.48 -7.50 1.02
C PHE A 120 -8.60 -8.29 0.34
N SER A 121 -9.86 -7.94 0.59
CA SER A 121 -10.98 -8.62 -0.06
C SER A 121 -10.87 -8.47 -1.59
N PRO A 122 -11.00 -9.56 -2.34
CA PRO A 122 -10.91 -9.51 -3.80
C PRO A 122 -12.13 -8.85 -4.46
N THR A 123 -13.25 -8.76 -3.75
CA THR A 123 -14.54 -8.39 -4.36
C THR A 123 -15.37 -7.41 -3.53
N ARG A 124 -15.08 -7.27 -2.22
CA ARG A 124 -15.94 -6.45 -1.34
C ARG A 124 -15.28 -5.10 -1.07
N SER A 125 -15.97 -4.04 -1.49
CA SER A 125 -15.69 -2.68 -1.07
C SER A 125 -16.60 -2.30 0.09
N PHE A 126 -16.13 -1.47 1.00
CA PHE A 126 -16.88 -1.06 2.18
C PHE A 126 -17.04 0.46 2.20
N THR A 127 -18.25 0.92 2.47
CA THR A 127 -18.56 2.34 2.74
C THR A 127 -18.62 2.58 4.23
N ASP A 128 -18.19 3.76 4.65
CA ASP A 128 -18.24 4.19 6.06
C ASP A 128 -17.63 3.18 7.04
N TYR A 129 -16.55 2.51 6.63
CA TYR A 129 -15.84 1.58 7.50
C TYR A 129 -15.10 2.34 8.59
N GLY A 130 -15.48 2.11 9.84
CA GLY A 130 -15.01 2.88 10.99
C GLY A 130 -13.74 2.32 11.61
N PHE A 131 -12.77 3.21 11.85
CA PHE A 131 -11.55 2.90 12.58
C PHE A 131 -11.42 3.81 13.79
N LEU A 132 -11.12 3.23 14.95
CA LEU A 132 -10.88 3.99 16.17
C LEU A 132 -9.43 4.49 16.17
N VAL A 133 -9.27 5.78 15.94
CA VAL A 133 -7.96 6.47 15.85
C VAL A 133 -7.98 7.70 16.78
N PRO A 134 -6.82 8.31 17.08
CA PRO A 134 -6.81 9.58 17.81
C PRO A 134 -7.66 10.63 17.11
N THR A 135 -8.49 11.33 17.89
CA THR A 135 -9.37 12.41 17.40
C THR A 135 -8.59 13.44 16.59
N GLY A 136 -9.14 13.85 15.47
CA GLY A 136 -8.55 14.89 14.63
C GLY A 136 -8.91 14.77 13.16
N SER A 137 -8.09 15.39 12.33
CA SER A 137 -8.19 15.35 10.88
C SER A 137 -7.03 14.56 10.26
N TYR A 138 -7.32 13.94 9.12
CA TYR A 138 -6.41 13.02 8.44
C TYR A 138 -6.45 13.28 6.94
N ASP A 139 -5.29 13.44 6.33
CA ASP A 139 -5.15 13.54 4.88
C ASP A 139 -4.60 12.25 4.28
N VAL A 140 -5.13 11.86 3.14
CA VAL A 140 -4.59 10.73 2.37
C VAL A 140 -3.24 11.12 1.78
N VAL A 141 -2.21 10.38 2.12
CA VAL A 141 -0.83 10.61 1.64
C VAL A 141 -0.35 9.54 0.67
N LEU A 142 -1.04 8.41 0.60
CA LEU A 142 -0.78 7.34 -0.36
C LEU A 142 -2.05 6.53 -0.57
N ASN A 143 -2.38 6.22 -1.84
CA ASN A 143 -3.52 5.39 -2.21
C ASN A 143 -3.09 4.43 -3.32
N THR A 144 -3.12 3.12 -3.03
CA THR A 144 -2.75 2.09 -4.03
C THR A 144 -3.70 2.06 -5.22
N ASP A 145 -4.95 2.53 -5.05
CA ASP A 145 -5.96 2.58 -6.10
C ASP A 145 -5.96 3.89 -6.90
N SER A 146 -5.01 4.80 -6.63
CA SER A 146 -4.84 6.01 -7.45
C SER A 146 -4.53 5.65 -8.90
N LYS A 147 -5.09 6.43 -9.82
CA LYS A 147 -4.81 6.30 -11.27
C LYS A 147 -3.35 6.53 -11.60
N ASP A 148 -2.64 7.33 -10.82
CA ASP A 148 -1.20 7.57 -10.97
C ASP A 148 -0.38 6.28 -10.81
N PHE A 149 -0.95 5.28 -10.12
CA PHE A 149 -0.33 3.98 -9.90
C PHE A 149 -1.07 2.84 -10.62
N GLY A 150 -1.81 3.14 -11.69
CA GLY A 150 -2.55 2.16 -12.47
C GLY A 150 -3.76 1.57 -11.73
N GLY A 151 -4.28 2.27 -10.73
CA GLY A 151 -5.51 1.91 -10.02
C GLY A 151 -6.76 2.41 -10.72
N ASN A 152 -7.92 2.10 -10.13
CA ASN A 152 -9.22 2.48 -10.67
C ASN A 152 -9.63 3.91 -10.27
N GLY A 153 -9.09 4.42 -9.17
CA GLY A 153 -9.45 5.73 -8.61
C GLY A 153 -10.87 5.76 -8.06
N PHE A 154 -11.30 4.68 -7.40
CA PHE A 154 -12.65 4.60 -6.82
C PHE A 154 -12.82 5.43 -5.56
N ALA A 155 -11.75 5.68 -4.82
CA ALA A 155 -11.77 6.54 -3.65
C ALA A 155 -11.15 7.90 -3.98
N ASP A 156 -11.79 8.98 -3.53
CA ASP A 156 -11.25 10.33 -3.60
C ASP A 156 -10.18 10.50 -2.51
N ASP A 157 -8.95 10.74 -2.92
CA ASP A 157 -7.79 10.95 -2.04
C ASP A 157 -7.44 12.44 -1.83
N SER A 158 -8.23 13.35 -2.38
CA SER A 158 -8.05 14.80 -2.22
C SER A 158 -8.73 15.37 -0.97
N MET A 159 -9.62 14.61 -0.34
CA MET A 159 -10.41 15.05 0.81
C MET A 159 -9.68 14.87 2.14
N THR A 160 -9.83 15.86 3.03
CA THR A 160 -9.49 15.71 4.44
C THR A 160 -10.61 14.96 5.16
N HIS A 161 -10.24 13.93 5.89
CA HIS A 161 -11.16 13.13 6.70
C HIS A 161 -11.11 13.59 8.16
N PHE A 162 -12.27 13.74 8.78
CA PHE A 162 -12.39 14.12 10.18
C PHE A 162 -12.94 12.94 10.99
N THR A 163 -12.42 12.74 12.19
CA THR A 163 -13.05 11.82 13.13
C THR A 163 -14.39 12.36 13.59
N ASN A 164 -15.38 11.47 13.71
CA ASN A 164 -16.74 11.84 14.09
C ASN A 164 -17.33 10.82 15.06
N TYR A 165 -18.23 11.31 15.92
CA TYR A 165 -19.06 10.43 16.75
C TYR A 165 -19.97 9.57 15.87
N ASP A 166 -20.04 8.29 16.21
CA ASP A 166 -21.08 7.45 15.66
C ASP A 166 -22.39 7.72 16.42
N PRO A 167 -23.51 8.01 15.73
CA PRO A 167 -24.80 8.25 16.40
C PRO A 167 -25.24 7.11 17.32
N LEU A 168 -24.82 5.87 17.02
CA LEU A 168 -25.16 4.69 17.83
C LEU A 168 -24.30 4.57 19.09
N TYR A 169 -23.12 5.23 19.13
CA TYR A 169 -22.13 5.10 20.19
C TYR A 169 -21.75 6.45 20.84
N VAL A 170 -22.61 7.45 20.74
CA VAL A 170 -22.36 8.80 21.30
C VAL A 170 -22.05 8.74 22.80
N LYS A 171 -22.65 7.81 23.53
CA LYS A 171 -22.44 7.67 24.99
C LYS A 171 -21.02 7.26 25.36
N ASP A 172 -20.28 6.62 24.44
CA ASP A 172 -18.92 6.14 24.69
C ASP A 172 -17.86 7.25 24.48
N HIS A 173 -18.26 8.45 24.04
CA HIS A 173 -17.39 9.56 23.72
C HIS A 173 -16.23 9.20 22.75
N LYS A 174 -16.45 8.17 21.91
CA LYS A 174 -15.48 7.73 20.90
C LYS A 174 -15.79 8.34 19.57
N GLU A 175 -14.74 8.82 18.92
CA GLU A 175 -14.80 9.28 17.54
C GLU A 175 -14.16 8.26 16.61
N TRP A 176 -14.73 8.10 15.43
CA TRP A 176 -14.33 7.13 14.44
C TRP A 176 -13.90 7.83 13.17
N LEU A 177 -12.79 7.36 12.58
CA LEU A 177 -12.42 7.69 11.21
C LEU A 177 -13.15 6.73 10.28
N LYS A 178 -14.12 7.25 9.50
CA LYS A 178 -14.92 6.46 8.57
C LYS A 178 -14.43 6.65 7.16
N LEU A 179 -14.12 5.56 6.48
CA LEU A 179 -13.52 5.57 5.15
C LEU A 179 -14.32 4.69 4.19
N TYR A 180 -14.31 5.09 2.91
CA TYR A 180 -14.59 4.18 1.82
C TYR A 180 -13.30 3.43 1.48
N ILE A 181 -13.34 2.10 1.57
CA ILE A 181 -12.19 1.25 1.29
C ILE A 181 -12.49 0.28 0.15
N PRO A 182 -12.07 0.58 -1.09
CA PRO A 182 -12.28 -0.29 -2.24
C PRO A 182 -11.64 -1.66 -2.07
N ALA A 183 -12.20 -2.67 -2.72
CA ALA A 183 -11.61 -4.01 -2.78
C ALA A 183 -10.19 -3.96 -3.35
N ARG A 184 -9.28 -4.80 -2.85
CA ARG A 184 -7.87 -4.87 -3.25
C ARG A 184 -7.18 -3.52 -3.25
N SER A 185 -7.38 -2.75 -2.22
CA SER A 185 -6.72 -1.46 -2.07
C SER A 185 -6.18 -1.23 -0.68
N ALA A 186 -5.24 -0.33 -0.58
CA ALA A 186 -4.73 0.17 0.67
C ALA A 186 -4.58 1.69 0.60
N VAL A 187 -4.77 2.34 1.72
CA VAL A 187 -4.63 3.79 1.87
C VAL A 187 -3.77 4.09 3.09
N VAL A 188 -2.93 5.10 2.97
CA VAL A 188 -2.17 5.66 4.09
C VAL A 188 -2.63 7.07 4.32
N LEU A 189 -3.04 7.36 5.56
CA LEU A 189 -3.44 8.70 5.97
C LEU A 189 -2.44 9.24 7.00
N ARG A 190 -2.30 10.55 7.01
CA ARG A 190 -1.51 11.27 8.02
C ARG A 190 -2.42 12.13 8.86
N LYS A 191 -2.24 12.04 10.18
CA LYS A 191 -2.87 12.97 11.11
C LYS A 191 -2.28 14.37 10.96
N ASN A 192 -3.14 15.39 10.85
CA ASN A 192 -2.77 16.80 10.81
C ASN A 192 -2.53 17.36 12.21
#